data_9e0ccdde98bedbf456cb93d1394ef2ab
#
_entry.id   9e0ccdde98bedbf456cb93d1394ef2ab
#
_cell.length_a   1.000
_cell.length_b   1.000
_cell.length_c   1.000
_cell.angle_alpha   90.00
_cell.angle_beta   90.00
_cell.angle_gamma   90.00
#
_symmetry.space_group_name_H-M   'P 1'
#
loop_
_entity.id
_entity.type
_entity.pdbx_description
1 polymer ?
#
loop_
_entity_poly.entity_id
_entity_poly.type
_entity_poly.pdbx_seq_one_letter_code
_entity_poly.pdbx_strand_id
1 'polypeptide(L)'
;LFHHAGLDVVFLQKACQAWAGITPPLIVLDTMHMELAQRKRRDQPVKPGDLQLSTLRSRYNLPRYTAHNALIDACATAELLLAIASRMDPAGSLRLKPHVRYF
;
A
#
# COMPACT_ATOMS: atom_id res chain seq x y z
N LEU A 1 2.93 6.49 -2.26
CA LEU A 1 1.93 5.52 -1.86
C LEU A 1 1.88 4.36 -2.83
N PHE A 2 2.01 3.18 -2.32
CA PHE A 2 1.95 1.94 -3.10
C PHE A 2 1.02 0.93 -2.46
N HIS A 3 0.60 -0.03 -3.26
CA HIS A 3 0.10 -1.31 -2.77
C HIS A 3 1.06 -2.40 -3.27
N HIS A 4 1.72 -3.12 -2.37
CA HIS A 4 2.77 -4.08 -2.67
C HIS A 4 3.99 -3.43 -3.33
N ALA A 5 4.66 -2.56 -2.57
CA ALA A 5 5.72 -1.69 -3.08
C ALA A 5 7.01 -2.39 -3.53
N GLY A 6 7.29 -3.60 -3.05
CA GLY A 6 8.60 -4.22 -3.24
C GLY A 6 9.09 -4.26 -4.69
N LEU A 7 8.23 -4.69 -5.62
CA LEU A 7 8.57 -4.78 -7.04
C LEU A 7 8.66 -3.41 -7.69
N ASP A 8 7.71 -2.53 -7.41
CA ASP A 8 7.66 -1.17 -7.98
C ASP A 8 8.87 -0.35 -7.57
N VAL A 9 9.29 -0.45 -6.32
CA VAL A 9 10.49 0.24 -5.82
C VAL A 9 11.74 -0.25 -6.54
N VAL A 10 11.89 -1.56 -6.73
CA VAL A 10 13.04 -2.13 -7.44
C VAL A 10 13.10 -1.61 -8.88
N PHE A 11 11.98 -1.62 -9.59
CA PHE A 11 11.93 -1.10 -10.97
C PHE A 11 12.24 0.39 -11.02
N LEU A 12 11.67 1.17 -10.12
CA LEU A 12 11.88 2.61 -10.07
C LEU A 12 13.35 2.95 -9.79
N GLN A 13 13.97 2.28 -8.83
CA GLN A 13 15.37 2.49 -8.50
C GLN A 13 16.31 2.07 -9.64
N LYS A 14 16.01 0.94 -10.31
CA LYS A 14 16.77 0.52 -11.49
C LYS A 14 16.65 1.50 -12.65
N ALA A 15 15.46 2.05 -12.89
CA ALA A 15 15.24 3.05 -13.92
C ALA A 15 16.04 4.33 -13.62
N CYS A 16 16.05 4.79 -12.38
CA CYS A 16 16.84 5.96 -11.96
C CYS A 16 18.34 5.70 -12.12
N GLN A 17 18.81 4.52 -11.77
CA GLN A 17 20.21 4.14 -11.95
C GLN A 17 20.60 4.13 -13.42
N ALA A 18 19.77 3.57 -14.28
CA ALA A 18 20.04 3.50 -15.72
C ALA A 18 20.01 4.87 -16.39
N TRP A 19 19.10 5.75 -15.98
CA TRP A 19 18.89 7.06 -16.60
C TRP A 19 19.80 8.14 -16.05
N ALA A 20 19.99 8.19 -14.73
CA ALA A 20 20.72 9.28 -14.05
C ALA A 20 21.95 8.82 -13.27
N GLY A 21 22.22 7.51 -13.22
CA GLY A 21 23.38 6.97 -12.51
C GLY A 21 23.27 6.99 -10.99
N ILE A 22 22.07 7.19 -10.46
CA ILE A 22 21.82 7.25 -9.01
C ILE A 22 20.72 6.28 -8.61
N THR A 23 20.83 5.74 -7.39
CA THR A 23 19.77 4.95 -6.77
C THR A 23 19.20 5.76 -5.61
N PRO A 24 18.07 6.48 -5.82
CA PRO A 24 17.53 7.34 -4.78
C PRO A 24 17.02 6.54 -3.59
N PRO A 25 17.25 7.01 -2.36
CA PRO A 25 16.54 6.47 -1.22
C PRO A 25 15.06 6.84 -1.31
N LEU A 26 14.17 5.90 -0.98
CA LEU A 26 12.73 6.12 -1.04
C LEU A 26 12.09 5.90 0.33
N ILE A 27 11.19 6.80 0.68
CA ILE A 27 10.29 6.66 1.83
C ILE A 27 8.91 6.31 1.28
N VAL A 28 8.43 5.12 1.62
CA VAL A 28 7.25 4.53 0.99
C VAL A 28 6.18 4.21 2.01
N LEU A 29 4.95 4.57 1.69
CA LEU A 29 3.77 4.09 2.39
C LEU A 29 3.12 3.00 1.54
N ASP A 30 3.05 1.78 2.07
CA ASP A 30 2.56 0.60 1.37
C ASP A 30 1.34 0.04 2.08
N THR A 31 0.18 0.10 1.42
CA THR A 31 -1.09 -0.35 2.00
C THR A 31 -1.10 -1.84 2.30
N MET A 32 -0.43 -2.67 1.49
CA MET A 32 -0.29 -4.10 1.78
C MET A 32 0.51 -4.33 3.05
N HIS A 33 1.59 -3.59 3.23
CA HIS A 33 2.41 -3.66 4.45
C HIS A 33 1.63 -3.22 5.68
N MET A 34 0.85 -2.15 5.58
CA MET A 34 0.00 -1.68 6.68
C MET A 34 -1.04 -2.73 7.08
N GLU A 35 -1.67 -3.37 6.11
CA GLU A 35 -2.65 -4.42 6.39
C GLU A 35 -2.01 -5.64 7.03
N LEU A 36 -0.84 -6.07 6.54
CA LEU A 36 -0.07 -7.15 7.16
C LEU A 36 0.26 -6.87 8.62
N ALA A 37 0.71 -5.65 8.91
CA ALA A 37 1.03 -5.25 10.28
C ALA A 37 -0.21 -5.30 11.18
N GLN A 38 -1.37 -4.86 10.68
CA GLN A 38 -2.64 -4.92 11.42
C GLN A 38 -3.05 -6.36 11.72
N ARG A 39 -2.98 -7.25 10.73
CA ARG A 39 -3.33 -8.66 10.92
C ARG A 39 -2.41 -9.35 11.90
N LYS A 40 -1.11 -9.06 11.84
CA LYS A 40 -0.13 -9.59 12.78
C LYS A 40 -0.43 -9.15 14.20
N ARG A 41 -0.78 -7.89 14.41
CA ARG A 41 -1.13 -7.36 15.73
C ARG A 41 -2.39 -7.99 16.31
N ARG A 42 -3.37 -8.33 15.45
CA ARG A 42 -4.66 -8.92 15.84
C ARG A 42 -4.67 -10.44 15.77
N ASP A 43 -3.52 -11.05 15.49
CA ASP A 43 -3.38 -12.49 15.31
C ASP A 43 -4.36 -13.05 14.27
N GLN A 44 -4.56 -12.31 13.18
CA GLN A 44 -5.44 -12.69 12.08
C GLN A 44 -4.64 -13.39 10.99
N PRO A 45 -5.10 -14.56 10.49
CA PRO A 45 -4.38 -15.28 9.44
C PRO A 45 -4.46 -14.56 8.11
N VAL A 46 -3.43 -14.78 7.28
CA VAL A 46 -3.39 -14.29 5.89
C VAL A 46 -3.47 -15.52 4.98
N LYS A 47 -4.48 -15.56 4.11
CA LYS A 47 -4.66 -16.61 3.12
C LYS A 47 -4.12 -16.17 1.77
N PRO A 48 -3.77 -17.10 0.85
CA PRO A 48 -3.37 -16.74 -0.51
C PRO A 48 -4.40 -15.82 -1.17
N GLY A 49 -3.95 -14.74 -1.81
CA GLY A 49 -4.81 -13.77 -2.47
C GLY A 49 -5.46 -12.73 -1.54
N ASP A 50 -5.36 -12.87 -0.23
CA ASP A 50 -5.99 -11.97 0.75
C ASP A 50 -5.49 -10.53 0.68
N LEU A 51 -4.25 -10.35 0.26
CA LEU A 51 -3.60 -9.04 0.26
C LEU A 51 -3.63 -8.35 -1.11
N GLN A 52 -4.29 -8.93 -2.09
CA GLN A 52 -4.52 -8.27 -3.38
C GLN A 52 -5.39 -7.03 -3.18
N LEU A 53 -5.11 -5.99 -3.98
CA LEU A 53 -5.81 -4.70 -3.85
C LEU A 53 -7.32 -4.85 -3.92
N SER A 54 -7.84 -5.58 -4.92
CA SER A 54 -9.28 -5.79 -5.07
C SER A 54 -9.90 -6.54 -3.88
N THR A 55 -9.20 -7.54 -3.36
CA THR A 55 -9.66 -8.34 -2.22
C THR A 55 -9.71 -7.49 -0.95
N LEU A 56 -8.69 -6.69 -0.68
CA LEU A 56 -8.67 -5.80 0.47
C LEU A 56 -9.73 -4.71 0.36
N ARG A 57 -9.93 -4.15 -0.83
CA ARG A 57 -10.98 -3.15 -1.03
C ARG A 57 -12.36 -3.73 -0.70
N SER A 58 -12.65 -4.96 -1.12
CA SER A 58 -13.91 -5.65 -0.79
C SER A 58 -14.03 -5.85 0.72
N ARG A 59 -12.97 -6.23 1.40
CA ARG A 59 -12.95 -6.41 2.86
C ARG A 59 -13.25 -5.12 3.62
N TYR A 60 -12.84 -3.97 3.08
CA TYR A 60 -13.14 -2.65 3.64
C TYR A 60 -14.43 -2.03 3.07
N ASN A 61 -15.25 -2.83 2.36
CA ASN A 61 -16.52 -2.41 1.77
C ASN A 61 -16.37 -1.26 0.77
N LEU A 62 -15.25 -1.19 0.07
CA LEU A 62 -15.04 -0.22 -0.99
C LEU A 62 -15.63 -0.73 -2.32
N PRO A 63 -16.09 0.18 -3.20
CA PRO A 63 -16.65 -0.22 -4.49
C PRO A 63 -15.65 -0.98 -5.36
N ARG A 64 -16.16 -1.81 -6.26
CA ARG A 64 -15.34 -2.43 -7.31
C ARG A 64 -14.76 -1.35 -8.23
N TYR A 65 -13.59 -1.62 -8.78
CA TYR A 65 -12.93 -0.73 -9.73
C TYR A 65 -12.42 -1.53 -10.92
N THR A 66 -12.21 -0.84 -12.05
CA THR A 66 -11.61 -1.44 -13.25
C THR A 66 -10.09 -1.43 -13.11
N ALA A 67 -9.47 -2.61 -12.97
CA ALA A 67 -8.03 -2.75 -12.83
C ALA A 67 -7.27 -2.42 -14.14
N HIS A 68 -5.95 -2.32 -14.05
CA HIS A 68 -5.00 -2.12 -15.15
C HIS A 68 -4.97 -0.73 -15.77
N ASN A 69 -5.64 0.25 -15.18
CA ASN A 69 -5.45 1.66 -15.50
C ASN A 69 -4.67 2.32 -14.36
N ALA A 70 -3.52 2.91 -14.66
CA ALA A 70 -2.61 3.45 -13.64
C ALA A 70 -3.28 4.49 -12.74
N LEU A 71 -4.08 5.39 -13.31
CA LEU A 71 -4.79 6.41 -12.53
C LEU A 71 -5.85 5.78 -11.62
N ILE A 72 -6.64 4.87 -12.17
CA ILE A 72 -7.70 4.18 -11.41
C ILE A 72 -7.08 3.31 -10.31
N ASP A 73 -5.99 2.61 -10.58
CA ASP A 73 -5.26 1.81 -9.59
C ASP A 73 -4.69 2.69 -8.48
N ALA A 74 -4.14 3.86 -8.83
CA ALA A 74 -3.63 4.82 -7.85
C ALA A 74 -4.75 5.36 -6.95
N CYS A 75 -5.89 5.74 -7.53
CA CYS A 75 -7.06 6.19 -6.78
C CYS A 75 -7.61 5.07 -5.88
N ALA A 76 -7.67 3.84 -6.39
CA ALA A 76 -8.13 2.67 -5.65
C ALA A 76 -7.24 2.40 -4.42
N THR A 77 -5.92 2.56 -4.58
CA THR A 77 -4.95 2.41 -3.49
C THR A 77 -5.10 3.54 -2.46
N ALA A 78 -5.30 4.78 -2.91
CA ALA A 78 -5.51 5.92 -2.02
C ALA A 78 -6.79 5.76 -1.19
N GLU A 79 -7.87 5.31 -1.79
CA GLU A 79 -9.11 5.03 -1.07
C GLU A 79 -8.92 3.91 -0.03
N LEU A 80 -8.17 2.87 -0.37
CA LEU A 80 -7.83 1.80 0.56
C LEU A 80 -7.02 2.32 1.74
N LEU A 81 -6.05 3.21 1.50
CA LEU A 81 -5.30 3.85 2.57
C LEU A 81 -6.22 4.58 3.55
N LEU A 82 -7.16 5.37 3.02
CA LEU A 82 -8.10 6.11 3.87
C LEU A 82 -8.97 5.16 4.69
N ALA A 83 -9.42 4.05 4.11
CA ALA A 83 -10.22 3.05 4.81
C ALA A 83 -9.42 2.36 5.93
N ILE A 84 -8.18 1.96 5.64
CA ILE A 84 -7.29 1.35 6.64
C ILE A 84 -7.01 2.34 7.77
N ALA A 85 -6.63 3.56 7.44
CA ALA A 85 -6.33 4.62 8.41
C ALA A 85 -7.52 4.93 9.30
N SER A 86 -8.72 5.02 8.73
CA SER A 86 -9.95 5.26 9.47
C SER A 86 -10.27 4.12 10.45
N ARG A 87 -9.97 2.89 10.06
CA ARG A 87 -10.18 1.73 10.95
C ARG A 87 -9.14 1.65 12.06
N MET A 88 -7.89 2.06 11.77
CA MET A 88 -6.82 2.12 12.76
C MET A 88 -7.02 3.23 13.78
N ASP A 89 -7.51 4.37 13.35
CA ASP A 89 -7.75 5.54 14.18
C ASP A 89 -9.01 6.29 13.72
N PRO A 90 -10.18 5.94 14.28
CA PRO A 90 -11.44 6.59 13.91
C PRO A 90 -11.48 8.09 14.21
N ALA A 91 -10.63 8.58 15.11
CA ALA A 91 -10.54 10.01 15.44
C ALA A 91 -9.85 10.84 14.35
N GLY A 92 -9.23 10.18 13.35
CA GLY A 92 -8.56 10.87 12.26
C GLY A 92 -7.21 11.49 12.60
N SER A 93 -6.58 11.02 13.69
CA SER A 93 -5.30 11.54 14.19
C SER A 93 -4.11 10.65 13.84
N LEU A 94 -4.29 9.67 12.93
CA LEU A 94 -3.25 8.71 12.60
C LEU A 94 -2.00 9.41 12.08
N ARG A 95 -0.85 9.05 12.66
CA ARG A 95 0.46 9.49 12.18
C ARG A 95 1.01 8.44 11.22
N LEU A 96 1.53 8.89 10.08
CA LEU A 96 2.04 7.99 9.04
C LEU A 96 3.47 7.52 9.28
N LYS A 97 4.27 8.31 9.99
CA LYS A 97 5.70 8.02 10.21
C LYS A 97 5.98 6.58 10.70
N PRO A 98 5.24 6.01 11.68
CA PRO A 98 5.49 4.64 12.11
C PRO A 98 5.18 3.56 11.06
N HIS A 99 4.49 3.93 9.98
CA HIS A 99 3.98 3.00 8.96
C HIS A 99 4.75 3.06 7.64
N VAL A 100 5.70 3.99 7.49
CA VAL A 100 6.51 4.10 6.28
C VAL A 100 7.60 3.04 6.24
N ARG A 101 8.02 2.69 5.02
CA ARG A 101 9.16 1.81 4.74
C ARG A 101 10.25 2.61 4.06
N TYR A 102 11.49 2.26 4.38
CA TYR A 102 12.67 2.91 3.81
C TYR A 102 13.37 1.94 2.84
N PHE A 103 13.64 2.41 1.64
CA PHE A 103 14.32 1.63 0.60
C PHE A 103 15.60 2.28 0.15
#